data_a41114f330e8407d7889bc059958f08d
#
_entry.id   a41114f330e8407d7889bc059958f08d
#
_cell.length_a   1.000
_cell.length_b   1.000
_cell.length_c   1.000
_cell.angle_alpha   90.00
_cell.angle_beta   90.00
_cell.angle_gamma   90.00
#
_symmetry.space_group_name_H-M   'P 1'
#
loop_
_entity.id
_entity.type
_entity.pdbx_description
1 polymer ?
#
loop_
_entity_poly.entity_id
_entity_poly.type
_entity_poly.pdbx_seq_one_letter_code
_entity_poly.pdbx_strand_id
1 'polypeptide(L)' 'MSVVNYQAAILNGDVATAESMFKDIPETSYNKLAKFLEANEFKEQAFQITPDQDHKFDLAI' A
#
# COMPACT_ATOMS: atom_id res chain seq x y z
N MET A 1 -11.64 10.51 -5.90
CA MET A 1 -11.45 9.16 -5.39
C MET A 1 -10.04 8.99 -4.90
N SER A 2 -9.92 8.56 -3.68
CA SER A 2 -8.61 8.51 -3.05
C SER A 2 -7.70 7.47 -3.66
N VAL A 3 -8.26 6.37 -4.13
CA VAL A 3 -7.43 5.29 -4.68
C VAL A 3 -6.66 5.76 -5.91
N VAL A 4 -7.36 6.43 -6.80
CA VAL A 4 -6.72 6.90 -8.03
C VAL A 4 -5.65 7.93 -7.70
N ASN A 5 -5.94 8.82 -6.77
CA ASN A 5 -4.97 9.83 -6.39
C ASN A 5 -3.75 9.19 -5.75
N TYR A 6 -3.98 8.19 -4.92
CA TYR A 6 -2.88 7.46 -4.30
C TYR A 6 -1.98 6.85 -5.36
N GLN A 7 -2.58 6.18 -6.33
CA GLN A 7 -1.80 5.54 -7.37
C GLN A 7 -0.99 6.56 -8.16
N ALA A 8 -1.61 7.69 -8.47
CA ALA A 8 -0.89 8.72 -9.20
C ALA A 8 0.29 9.24 -8.41
N ALA A 9 0.10 9.45 -7.12
CA ALA A 9 1.18 9.94 -6.28
C ALA A 9 2.34 8.95 -6.26
N ILE A 10 2.02 7.68 -6.13
CA ILE A 10 3.05 6.64 -6.11
C ILE A 10 3.82 6.64 -7.42
N LEU A 11 3.12 6.71 -8.53
CA LEU A 11 3.77 6.69 -9.84
C LEU A 11 4.66 7.89 -10.06
N ASN A 12 4.31 9.00 -9.44
CA ASN A 12 5.12 10.21 -9.52
C ASN A 12 6.29 10.19 -8.55
N GLY A 13 6.36 9.18 -7.71
CA GLY A 13 7.39 9.12 -6.70
C GLY A 13 7.07 9.96 -5.47
N ASP A 14 5.83 10.41 -5.36
CA ASP A 14 5.41 11.27 -4.28
C ASP A 14 4.83 10.43 -3.14
N VAL A 15 5.67 9.62 -2.55
CA VAL A 15 5.23 8.69 -1.51
C VAL A 15 4.65 9.44 -0.31
N ALA A 16 5.23 10.56 0.04
CA ALA A 16 4.74 11.31 1.18
C ALA A 16 3.28 11.70 1.01
N THR A 17 2.94 12.20 -0.17
CA THR A 17 1.56 12.56 -0.46
C THR A 17 0.68 11.32 -0.47
N ALA A 18 1.18 10.23 -1.04
CA ALA A 18 0.42 9.00 -1.07
C ALA A 18 0.09 8.52 0.33
N GLU A 19 1.06 8.58 1.22
CA GLU A 19 0.82 8.16 2.61
C GLU A 19 -0.22 9.04 3.28
N SER A 20 -0.18 10.31 2.98
CA SER A 20 -1.17 11.22 3.54
C SER A 20 -2.58 10.85 3.07
N MET A 21 -2.69 10.43 1.83
CA MET A 21 -3.98 10.03 1.29
C MET A 21 -4.41 8.65 1.76
N PHE A 22 -3.47 7.86 2.21
CA PHE A 22 -3.75 6.48 2.61
C PHE A 22 -4.82 6.43 3.69
N LYS A 23 -4.88 7.43 4.53
CA LYS A 23 -5.85 7.46 5.62
C LYS A 23 -7.29 7.49 5.11
N ASP A 24 -7.49 8.05 3.93
CA ASP A 24 -8.82 8.14 3.34
C ASP A 24 -9.21 6.88 2.58
N ILE A 25 -8.31 5.93 2.46
CA ILE A 25 -8.55 4.74 1.68
C ILE A 25 -9.10 3.65 2.58
N PRO A 26 -10.25 3.07 2.24
CA PRO A 26 -10.81 2.00 3.06
C PRO A 26 -9.99 0.72 2.93
N GLU A 27 -10.07 -0.11 3.97
CA GLU A 27 -9.33 -1.35 3.96
C GLU A 27 -9.72 -2.25 2.80
N THR A 28 -10.96 -2.12 2.36
CA THR A 28 -11.41 -2.94 1.24
C THR A 28 -10.63 -2.65 -0.04
N SER A 29 -10.03 -1.49 -0.13
CA SER A 29 -9.22 -1.15 -1.30
C SER A 29 -7.76 -1.53 -1.15
N TYR A 30 -7.36 -1.95 0.03
CA TYR A 30 -5.97 -2.29 0.26
C TYR A 30 -5.48 -3.40 -0.66
N ASN A 31 -6.33 -4.40 -0.89
CA ASN A 31 -5.94 -5.48 -1.77
C ASN A 31 -5.60 -4.99 -3.17
N LYS A 32 -6.42 -4.10 -3.68
CA LYS A 32 -6.17 -3.55 -5.02
C LYS A 32 -4.88 -2.76 -5.03
N LEU A 33 -4.66 -1.97 -4.00
CA LEU A 33 -3.45 -1.17 -3.94
C LEU A 33 -2.22 -2.05 -3.79
N ALA A 34 -2.33 -3.10 -2.99
CA ALA A 34 -1.20 -4.00 -2.82
C ALA A 34 -0.80 -4.61 -4.16
N LYS A 35 -1.78 -5.06 -4.91
CA LYS A 35 -1.49 -5.64 -6.22
C LYS A 35 -0.87 -4.62 -7.15
N PHE A 36 -1.41 -3.40 -7.13
CA PHE A 36 -0.86 -2.34 -7.95
C PHE A 36 0.60 -2.07 -7.60
N LEU A 37 0.88 -2.00 -6.31
CA LEU A 37 2.22 -1.70 -5.86
C LEU A 37 3.19 -2.83 -6.24
N GLU A 38 2.75 -4.05 -6.07
CA GLU A 38 3.60 -5.18 -6.43
C GLU A 38 3.87 -5.21 -7.93
N ALA A 39 2.86 -4.90 -8.71
CA ALA A 39 3.02 -4.90 -10.16
C ALA A 39 4.01 -3.84 -10.59
N ASN A 40 4.13 -2.78 -9.83
CA ASN A 40 5.07 -1.71 -10.13
C ASN A 40 6.33 -1.79 -9.31
N GLU A 41 6.52 -2.90 -8.61
CA GLU A 41 7.73 -3.16 -7.82
C GLU A 41 7.90 -2.20 -6.65
N PHE A 42 6.81 -1.64 -6.18
CA PHE A 42 6.82 -0.84 -4.96
C PHE A 42 6.60 -1.76 -3.77
N LYS A 43 7.53 -2.67 -3.54
CA LYS A 43 7.33 -3.69 -2.54
C LYS A 43 7.21 -3.11 -1.13
N GLU A 44 7.94 -2.07 -0.85
CA GLU A 44 7.88 -1.48 0.47
C GLU A 44 6.51 -0.93 0.77
N GLN A 45 5.92 -0.22 -0.18
CA GLN A 45 4.59 0.31 0.01
C GLN A 45 3.56 -0.79 0.09
N ALA A 46 3.72 -1.80 -0.75
CA ALA A 46 2.80 -2.94 -0.71
C ALA A 46 2.87 -3.63 0.65
N PHE A 47 4.07 -3.73 1.19
CA PHE A 47 4.27 -4.37 2.47
C PHE A 47 3.57 -3.59 3.58
N GLN A 48 3.59 -2.28 3.50
CA GLN A 48 2.93 -1.46 4.51
C GLN A 48 1.43 -1.64 4.49
N ILE A 49 0.86 -1.88 3.32
CA ILE A 49 -0.57 -2.03 3.17
C ILE A 49 -1.02 -3.42 3.59
N THR A 50 -0.22 -4.42 3.28
CA THR A 50 -0.60 -5.80 3.54
C THR A 50 -0.58 -6.08 5.03
N PRO A 51 -1.60 -6.75 5.54
CA PRO A 51 -1.61 -7.14 6.96
C PRO A 51 -0.42 -8.02 7.28
N ASP A 52 0.06 -7.90 8.50
CA ASP A 52 1.29 -8.54 8.89
C ASP A 52 1.11 -9.78 9.70
N GLN A 53 -0.06 -10.35 9.70
CA GLN A 53 -0.27 -11.53 10.53
C GLN A 53 0.75 -12.60 10.23
N ASP A 54 0.96 -12.85 8.95
CA ASP A 54 1.91 -13.87 8.57
C ASP A 54 3.30 -13.51 9.02
N HIS A 55 3.64 -12.28 8.84
CA HIS A 55 4.95 -11.82 9.20
C HIS A 55 5.20 -12.03 10.67
N LYS A 56 4.24 -11.66 11.47
CA LYS A 56 4.35 -11.82 12.89
C LYS A 56 4.45 -13.29 13.25
N PHE A 57 3.74 -14.08 12.54
CA PHE A 57 3.76 -15.51 12.78
C PHE A 57 5.16 -16.07 12.58
N ASP A 58 5.82 -15.62 11.56
CA ASP A 58 7.18 -16.06 11.31
C ASP A 58 8.08 -15.77 12.46
N LEU A 59 7.91 -14.61 13.04
CA LEU A 59 8.77 -14.23 14.14
C LEU A 59 8.59 -15.12 15.33
N ALA A 60 7.42 -15.67 15.46
CA ALA A 60 7.14 -16.53 16.59
C ALA A 60 8.04 -17.74 16.59
N ILE A 61 8.54 -18.10 15.48
CA ILE A 61 9.46 -19.22 15.38
C ILE A 61 10.84 -18.83 15.91
#